data_df4e6888ba663f214e1628800dba5ed7
#
_entry.id   df4e6888ba663f214e1628800dba5ed7
#
_cell.length_a   1.000
_cell.length_b   1.000
_cell.length_c   1.000
_cell.angle_alpha   90.00
_cell.angle_beta   90.00
_cell.angle_gamma   90.00
#
_symmetry.space_group_name_H-M   'P 1'
#
loop_
_entity.id
_entity.type
_entity.pdbx_description
1 polymer ?
#
loop_
_entity_poly.entity_id
_entity_poly.type
_entity_poly.pdbx_seq_one_letter_code
_entity_poly.pdbx_strand_id
1 'polypeptide(L)'
;MTKLLFVRHGESIYNNERRFTGQKDIALTRLGERQAQITGKFLLENYTIDAVYSSDLSRAVATARPVADALGLSIHTDPRFREVHLGDWTDEYISVVKADRADEYARYCQGESAPGGESRSQLRDRVYQATLEVARANPDKTVLITAHGGSIRALLAKIGEDTNVNVPISSNASVSEVLFNGERFALGKVGMAEHLKELFSMQDEFLN
;
A
#
# COMPACT_ATOMS: atom_id res chain seq x y z
N MET A 1 6.37 11.34 -19.46
CA MET A 1 6.66 10.17 -18.57
C MET A 1 5.67 10.17 -17.41
N THR A 2 4.88 9.11 -17.26
CA THR A 2 3.87 9.00 -16.20
C THR A 2 4.55 8.67 -14.87
N LYS A 3 4.17 9.37 -13.81
CA LYS A 3 4.61 9.12 -12.42
C LYS A 3 3.45 8.56 -11.61
N LEU A 4 3.65 7.41 -10.98
CA LEU A 4 2.69 6.79 -10.09
C LEU A 4 3.21 6.88 -8.65
N LEU A 5 2.42 7.47 -7.77
CA LEU A 5 2.71 7.63 -6.35
C LEU A 5 1.90 6.59 -5.57
N PHE A 6 2.53 5.49 -5.23
CA PHE A 6 1.90 4.46 -4.40
C PHE A 6 1.98 4.84 -2.93
N VAL A 7 0.84 4.87 -2.27
CA VAL A 7 0.72 5.14 -0.83
C VAL A 7 0.11 3.94 -0.13
N ARG A 8 0.82 3.37 0.84
CA ARG A 8 0.22 2.39 1.72
C ARG A 8 -0.80 3.08 2.61
N HIS A 9 -1.96 2.47 2.81
CA HIS A 9 -2.97 3.01 3.71
C HIS A 9 -2.42 3.32 5.11
N GLY A 10 -3.00 4.30 5.80
CA GLY A 10 -2.71 4.61 7.19
C GLY A 10 -2.95 3.41 8.12
N GLU A 11 -2.53 3.49 9.37
CA GLU A 11 -2.74 2.41 10.34
C GLU A 11 -4.23 2.04 10.43
N SER A 12 -4.55 0.74 10.26
CA SER A 12 -5.88 0.20 10.47
C SER A 12 -6.02 -0.43 11.85
N ILE A 13 -7.24 -0.65 12.31
CA ILE A 13 -7.53 -1.33 13.58
C ILE A 13 -6.77 -2.66 13.65
N TYR A 14 -6.76 -3.47 12.58
CA TYR A 14 -6.05 -4.74 12.56
C TYR A 14 -4.53 -4.62 12.49
N ASN A 15 -3.99 -3.51 11.95
CA ASN A 15 -2.55 -3.25 12.08
C ASN A 15 -2.17 -3.03 13.56
N ASN A 16 -2.94 -2.23 14.28
CA ASN A 16 -2.75 -1.96 15.70
C ASN A 16 -2.92 -3.24 16.55
N GLU A 17 -3.93 -4.06 16.24
CA GLU A 17 -4.18 -5.35 16.92
C GLU A 17 -3.21 -6.46 16.51
N ARG A 18 -2.35 -6.25 15.52
CA ARG A 18 -1.44 -7.25 14.94
C ARG A 18 -2.16 -8.50 14.42
N ARG A 19 -3.27 -8.27 13.69
CA ARG A 19 -4.06 -9.32 13.04
C ARG A 19 -3.84 -9.32 11.52
N PHE A 20 -4.00 -10.48 10.93
CA PHE A 20 -4.05 -10.65 9.48
C PHE A 20 -5.36 -10.05 8.93
N THR A 21 -5.24 -8.99 8.12
CA THR A 21 -6.40 -8.28 7.57
C THR A 21 -6.86 -8.85 6.24
N GLY A 22 -5.89 -9.18 5.36
CA GLY A 22 -6.21 -9.58 4.00
C GLY A 22 -7.13 -8.58 3.31
N GLN A 23 -8.17 -9.09 2.65
CA GLN A 23 -9.17 -8.29 1.94
C GLN A 23 -10.40 -7.92 2.79
N LYS A 24 -10.39 -8.22 4.09
CA LYS A 24 -11.44 -7.76 4.99
C LYS A 24 -11.44 -6.23 5.06
N ASP A 25 -12.63 -5.65 5.03
CA ASP A 25 -12.77 -4.20 5.10
C ASP A 25 -12.76 -3.73 6.55
N ILE A 26 -11.63 -3.16 6.96
CA ILE A 26 -11.35 -2.67 8.31
C ILE A 26 -10.94 -1.20 8.22
N ALA A 27 -11.53 -0.36 9.06
CA ALA A 27 -11.30 1.08 9.09
C ALA A 27 -9.89 1.45 9.60
N LEU A 28 -9.50 2.67 9.34
CA LEU A 28 -8.32 3.30 9.94
C LEU A 28 -8.53 3.50 11.45
N THR A 29 -7.43 3.54 12.21
CA THR A 29 -7.40 4.09 13.56
C THR A 29 -7.35 5.62 13.49
N ARG A 30 -7.54 6.31 14.63
CA ARG A 30 -7.29 7.76 14.71
C ARG A 30 -5.87 8.13 14.30
N LEU A 31 -4.89 7.29 14.63
CA LEU A 31 -3.51 7.49 14.16
C LEU A 31 -3.43 7.35 12.65
N GLY A 32 -4.08 6.33 12.07
CA GLY A 32 -4.14 6.13 10.63
C GLY A 32 -4.78 7.29 9.87
N GLU A 33 -5.83 7.89 10.42
CA GLU A 33 -6.46 9.10 9.86
C GLU A 33 -5.49 10.29 9.89
N ARG A 34 -4.77 10.50 10.99
CA ARG A 34 -3.73 11.55 11.10
C ARG A 34 -2.57 11.30 10.12
N GLN A 35 -2.14 10.05 9.97
CA GLN A 35 -1.15 9.66 8.97
C GLN A 35 -1.63 10.03 7.56
N ALA A 36 -2.88 9.74 7.22
CA ALA A 36 -3.47 10.10 5.92
C ALA A 36 -3.45 11.61 5.67
N GLN A 37 -3.81 12.42 6.68
CA GLN A 37 -3.79 13.89 6.57
C GLN A 37 -2.37 14.43 6.34
N ILE A 38 -1.39 13.97 7.11
CA ILE A 38 0.01 14.42 6.99
C ILE A 38 0.60 13.99 5.64
N THR A 39 0.34 12.75 5.21
CA THR A 39 0.78 12.27 3.91
C THR A 39 0.10 13.04 2.78
N GLY A 40 -1.20 13.33 2.92
CA GLY A 40 -1.91 14.17 1.96
C GLY A 40 -1.28 15.55 1.81
N LYS A 41 -0.97 16.23 2.93
CA LYS A 41 -0.27 17.51 2.94
C LYS A 41 1.09 17.41 2.25
N PHE A 42 1.91 16.42 2.63
CA PHE A 42 3.22 16.18 2.01
C PHE A 42 3.11 16.01 0.49
N LEU A 43 2.13 15.25 0.02
CA LEU A 43 1.92 15.01 -1.41
C LEU A 43 1.53 16.30 -2.15
N LEU A 44 0.63 17.11 -1.59
CA LEU A 44 0.18 18.37 -2.18
C LEU A 44 1.30 19.43 -2.25
N GLU A 45 2.23 19.43 -1.28
CA GLU A 45 3.37 20.33 -1.25
C GLU A 45 4.49 19.94 -2.23
N ASN A 46 4.61 18.66 -2.58
CA ASN A 46 5.75 18.15 -3.35
C ASN A 46 5.41 17.67 -4.76
N TYR A 47 4.11 17.48 -5.08
CA TYR A 47 3.67 16.92 -6.37
C TYR A 47 2.43 17.64 -6.90
N THR A 48 2.37 17.80 -8.23
CA THR A 48 1.12 18.14 -8.92
C THR A 48 0.43 16.83 -9.27
N ILE A 49 -0.72 16.55 -8.65
CA ILE A 49 -1.44 15.29 -8.83
C ILE A 49 -2.62 15.52 -9.77
N ASP A 50 -2.70 14.72 -10.82
CA ASP A 50 -3.69 14.85 -11.90
C ASP A 50 -4.85 13.87 -11.77
N ALA A 51 -4.66 12.75 -11.08
CA ALA A 51 -5.69 11.71 -10.89
C ALA A 51 -5.44 10.92 -9.61
N VAL A 52 -6.52 10.39 -9.02
CA VAL A 52 -6.48 9.61 -7.78
C VAL A 52 -7.16 8.27 -8.00
N TYR A 53 -6.41 7.20 -7.75
CA TYR A 53 -6.89 5.82 -7.74
C TYR A 53 -6.72 5.22 -6.34
N SER A 54 -7.49 4.17 -6.05
CA SER A 54 -7.44 3.48 -4.76
C SER A 54 -7.86 2.02 -4.89
N SER A 55 -7.33 1.18 -4.01
CA SER A 55 -8.09 -0.01 -3.62
C SER A 55 -9.48 0.42 -3.13
N ASP A 56 -10.48 -0.40 -3.37
CA ASP A 56 -11.87 -0.14 -2.94
C ASP A 56 -12.10 -0.38 -1.44
N LEU A 57 -11.09 -0.90 -0.70
CA LEU A 57 -11.18 -1.08 0.74
C LEU A 57 -11.14 0.27 1.47
N SER A 58 -12.03 0.45 2.45
CA SER A 58 -12.29 1.72 3.14
C SER A 58 -11.04 2.41 3.66
N ARG A 59 -10.09 1.66 4.23
CA ARG A 59 -8.81 2.19 4.73
C ARG A 59 -7.95 2.84 3.65
N ALA A 60 -7.96 2.28 2.43
CA ALA A 60 -7.21 2.85 1.30
C ALA A 60 -7.92 4.09 0.75
N VAL A 61 -9.24 4.04 0.57
CA VAL A 61 -10.06 5.19 0.16
C VAL A 61 -9.92 6.34 1.15
N ALA A 62 -10.01 6.06 2.46
CA ALA A 62 -9.84 7.08 3.50
C ALA A 62 -8.44 7.72 3.47
N THR A 63 -7.41 6.96 3.09
CA THR A 63 -6.05 7.48 2.94
C THR A 63 -5.90 8.39 1.70
N ALA A 64 -6.64 8.13 0.62
CA ALA A 64 -6.63 8.96 -0.58
C ALA A 64 -7.40 10.28 -0.41
N ARG A 65 -8.42 10.28 0.45
CA ARG A 65 -9.41 11.36 0.60
C ARG A 65 -8.80 12.76 0.83
N PRO A 66 -7.79 12.96 1.71
CA PRO A 66 -7.23 14.28 1.93
C PRO A 66 -6.70 14.96 0.66
N VAL A 67 -6.11 14.19 -0.25
CA VAL A 67 -5.62 14.70 -1.54
C VAL A 67 -6.77 14.93 -2.51
N ALA A 68 -7.68 13.96 -2.62
CA ALA A 68 -8.81 14.02 -3.54
C ALA A 68 -9.71 15.22 -3.23
N ASP A 69 -10.06 15.43 -1.95
CA ASP A 69 -10.91 16.53 -1.51
C ASP A 69 -10.24 17.89 -1.73
N ALA A 70 -8.93 18.01 -1.44
CA ALA A 70 -8.19 19.26 -1.63
C ALA A 70 -8.08 19.68 -3.10
N LEU A 71 -8.02 18.72 -4.02
CA LEU A 71 -7.90 18.98 -5.46
C LEU A 71 -9.25 18.91 -6.20
N GLY A 72 -10.35 18.55 -5.54
CA GLY A 72 -11.65 18.34 -6.18
C GLY A 72 -11.66 17.16 -7.15
N LEU A 73 -10.80 16.16 -6.93
CA LEU A 73 -10.67 14.98 -7.79
C LEU A 73 -11.54 13.82 -7.29
N SER A 74 -12.11 13.06 -8.21
CA SER A 74 -12.77 11.80 -7.88
C SER A 74 -11.75 10.71 -7.58
N ILE A 75 -12.08 9.82 -6.62
CA ILE A 75 -11.29 8.62 -6.34
C ILE A 75 -11.82 7.48 -7.20
N HIS A 76 -11.00 6.99 -8.14
CA HIS A 76 -11.29 5.82 -8.95
C HIS A 76 -10.88 4.55 -8.22
N THR A 77 -11.84 3.74 -7.81
CA THR A 77 -11.55 2.49 -7.08
C THR A 77 -11.36 1.31 -8.03
N ASP A 78 -10.37 0.46 -7.72
CA ASP A 78 -10.12 -0.79 -8.44
C ASP A 78 -9.76 -1.91 -7.43
N PRO A 79 -10.57 -2.99 -7.36
CA PRO A 79 -10.33 -4.10 -6.44
C PRO A 79 -9.03 -4.86 -6.73
N ARG A 80 -8.42 -4.68 -7.90
CA ARG A 80 -7.12 -5.25 -8.21
C ARG A 80 -5.98 -4.64 -7.41
N PHE A 81 -6.20 -3.49 -6.74
CA PHE A 81 -5.25 -2.91 -5.77
C PHE A 81 -5.45 -3.39 -4.34
N ARG A 82 -6.43 -4.27 -4.05
CA ARG A 82 -6.62 -4.86 -2.72
C ARG A 82 -5.37 -5.56 -2.22
N GLU A 83 -5.30 -5.74 -0.89
CA GLU A 83 -4.28 -6.53 -0.20
C GLU A 83 -4.33 -8.00 -0.63
N VAL A 84 -3.29 -8.76 -0.29
CA VAL A 84 -3.27 -10.21 -0.48
C VAL A 84 -4.50 -10.87 0.15
N HIS A 85 -5.15 -11.77 -0.58
CA HIS A 85 -6.21 -12.61 -0.01
C HIS A 85 -5.56 -13.67 0.88
N LEU A 86 -5.84 -13.63 2.18
CA LEU A 86 -5.18 -14.47 3.18
C LEU A 86 -6.01 -15.71 3.56
N GLY A 87 -7.15 -15.95 2.90
CA GLY A 87 -7.97 -17.11 3.14
C GLY A 87 -8.28 -17.31 4.63
N ASP A 88 -7.98 -18.51 5.14
CA ASP A 88 -8.26 -18.93 6.51
C ASP A 88 -7.49 -18.17 7.60
N TRP A 89 -6.46 -17.40 7.21
CA TRP A 89 -5.73 -16.57 8.17
C TRP A 89 -6.37 -15.19 8.39
N THR A 90 -7.38 -14.84 7.62
CA THR A 90 -8.10 -13.58 7.83
C THR A 90 -8.72 -13.56 9.23
N ASP A 91 -8.57 -12.45 9.96
CA ASP A 91 -8.98 -12.25 11.34
C ASP A 91 -8.12 -12.92 12.42
N GLU A 92 -7.20 -13.78 12.05
CA GLU A 92 -6.30 -14.42 13.01
C GLU A 92 -5.23 -13.45 13.53
N TYR A 93 -4.81 -13.64 14.78
CA TYR A 93 -3.62 -12.94 15.29
C TYR A 93 -2.37 -13.49 14.62
N ILE A 94 -1.47 -12.59 14.20
CA ILE A 94 -0.20 -12.98 13.56
C ILE A 94 0.62 -13.89 14.48
N SER A 95 0.60 -13.64 15.80
CA SER A 95 1.30 -14.47 16.79
C SER A 95 0.74 -15.88 16.88
N VAL A 96 -0.58 -16.05 16.77
CA VAL A 96 -1.24 -17.36 16.80
C VAL A 96 -0.86 -18.18 15.58
N VAL A 97 -0.99 -17.60 14.37
CA VAL A 97 -0.61 -18.31 13.14
C VAL A 97 0.87 -18.70 13.15
N LYS A 98 1.76 -17.82 13.63
CA LYS A 98 3.19 -18.13 13.74
C LYS A 98 3.50 -19.26 14.74
N ALA A 99 2.74 -19.36 15.82
CA ALA A 99 2.94 -20.39 16.83
C ALA A 99 2.30 -21.72 16.43
N ASP A 100 1.04 -21.69 16.02
CA ASP A 100 0.22 -22.89 15.85
C ASP A 100 0.31 -23.48 14.42
N ARG A 101 0.75 -22.66 13.44
CA ARG A 101 0.87 -23.04 12.02
C ARG A 101 2.24 -22.67 11.45
N ALA A 102 3.31 -22.95 12.22
CA ALA A 102 4.66 -22.51 11.91
C ALA A 102 5.15 -22.94 10.52
N ASP A 103 4.86 -24.19 10.12
CA ASP A 103 5.26 -24.74 8.83
C ASP A 103 4.51 -24.06 7.67
N GLU A 104 3.21 -23.82 7.82
CA GLU A 104 2.42 -23.09 6.81
C GLU A 104 2.92 -21.63 6.70
N TYR A 105 3.21 -21.00 7.85
CA TYR A 105 3.75 -19.64 7.86
C TYR A 105 5.13 -19.56 7.21
N ALA A 106 5.98 -20.56 7.41
CA ALA A 106 7.30 -20.65 6.76
C ALA A 106 7.16 -20.74 5.24
N ARG A 107 6.28 -21.62 4.72
CA ARG A 107 5.98 -21.71 3.28
C ARG A 107 5.40 -20.42 2.70
N TYR A 108 4.49 -19.78 3.43
CA TYR A 108 3.97 -18.46 3.04
C TYR A 108 5.08 -17.41 2.91
N CYS A 109 6.05 -17.40 3.83
CA CYS A 109 7.22 -16.52 3.73
C CYS A 109 8.08 -16.80 2.50
N GLN A 110 8.07 -18.05 1.99
CA GLN A 110 8.75 -18.46 0.77
C GLN A 110 7.93 -18.15 -0.52
N GLY A 111 6.71 -17.68 -0.39
CA GLY A 111 5.88 -17.21 -1.52
C GLY A 111 4.67 -18.06 -1.85
N GLU A 112 4.41 -19.14 -1.08
CA GLU A 112 3.18 -19.90 -1.20
C GLU A 112 1.97 -19.09 -0.73
N SER A 113 0.76 -19.56 -1.05
CA SER A 113 -0.47 -18.97 -0.51
C SER A 113 -0.72 -19.41 0.94
N ALA A 114 -1.37 -18.56 1.72
CA ALA A 114 -2.07 -19.03 2.91
C ALA A 114 -3.21 -19.99 2.50
N PRO A 115 -3.66 -20.93 3.37
CA PRO A 115 -4.77 -21.82 3.06
C PRO A 115 -6.01 -21.02 2.61
N GLY A 116 -6.58 -21.38 1.46
CA GLY A 116 -7.70 -20.65 0.85
C GLY A 116 -7.39 -19.26 0.34
N GLY A 117 -6.13 -18.82 0.39
CA GLY A 117 -5.68 -17.49 -0.05
C GLY A 117 -5.12 -17.46 -1.48
N GLU A 118 -4.65 -16.28 -1.90
CA GLU A 118 -3.94 -16.10 -3.16
C GLU A 118 -2.43 -16.25 -3.00
N SER A 119 -1.76 -16.75 -4.05
CA SER A 119 -0.30 -16.83 -4.08
C SER A 119 0.33 -15.46 -4.33
N ARG A 120 1.64 -15.35 -4.02
CA ARG A 120 2.40 -14.13 -4.30
C ARG A 120 2.43 -13.79 -5.79
N SER A 121 2.43 -14.78 -6.68
CA SER A 121 2.37 -14.56 -8.12
C SER A 121 1.02 -14.00 -8.57
N GLN A 122 -0.09 -14.54 -8.07
CA GLN A 122 -1.44 -14.03 -8.37
C GLN A 122 -1.60 -12.57 -7.92
N LEU A 123 -1.20 -12.26 -6.67
CA LEU A 123 -1.17 -10.89 -6.15
C LEU A 123 -0.36 -9.97 -7.06
N ARG A 124 0.86 -10.36 -7.36
CA ARG A 124 1.78 -9.60 -8.20
C ARG A 124 1.19 -9.30 -9.57
N ASP A 125 0.66 -10.32 -10.23
CA ASP A 125 0.19 -10.20 -11.61
C ASP A 125 -1.05 -9.30 -11.69
N ARG A 126 -2.03 -9.42 -10.76
CA ARG A 126 -3.21 -8.53 -10.77
C ARG A 126 -2.86 -7.06 -10.48
N VAL A 127 -1.95 -6.82 -9.53
CA VAL A 127 -1.53 -5.46 -9.19
C VAL A 127 -0.72 -4.84 -10.33
N TYR A 128 0.18 -5.63 -10.96
CA TYR A 128 0.96 -5.17 -12.10
C TYR A 128 0.07 -4.79 -13.30
N GLN A 129 -0.90 -5.63 -13.66
CA GLN A 129 -1.83 -5.34 -14.75
C GLN A 129 -2.66 -4.08 -14.47
N ALA A 130 -3.23 -3.94 -13.28
CA ALA A 130 -3.94 -2.72 -12.89
C ALA A 130 -3.05 -1.48 -13.00
N THR A 131 -1.80 -1.58 -12.52
CA THR A 131 -0.82 -0.48 -12.59
C THR A 131 -0.51 -0.09 -14.04
N LEU A 132 -0.33 -1.07 -14.92
CA LEU A 132 -0.04 -0.84 -16.35
C LEU A 132 -1.22 -0.14 -17.06
N GLU A 133 -2.44 -0.55 -16.77
CA GLU A 133 -3.64 0.09 -17.32
C GLU A 133 -3.79 1.54 -16.84
N VAL A 134 -3.59 1.79 -15.54
CA VAL A 134 -3.62 3.15 -14.98
C VAL A 134 -2.52 4.02 -15.61
N ALA A 135 -1.30 3.51 -15.75
CA ALA A 135 -0.20 4.26 -16.35
C ALA A 135 -0.48 4.62 -17.81
N ARG A 136 -1.04 3.69 -18.59
CA ARG A 136 -1.40 3.92 -20.01
C ARG A 136 -2.58 4.87 -20.19
N ALA A 137 -3.54 4.86 -19.26
CA ALA A 137 -4.67 5.78 -19.27
C ALA A 137 -4.31 7.22 -18.88
N ASN A 138 -3.13 7.43 -18.29
CA ASN A 138 -2.68 8.70 -17.76
C ASN A 138 -1.29 9.10 -18.31
N PRO A 139 -1.10 9.24 -19.63
CA PRO A 139 0.20 9.60 -20.20
C PRO A 139 0.65 10.97 -19.69
N ASP A 140 1.94 11.06 -19.29
CA ASP A 140 2.61 12.27 -18.81
C ASP A 140 1.98 12.94 -17.58
N LYS A 141 1.19 12.19 -16.82
CA LYS A 141 0.54 12.64 -15.57
C LYS A 141 1.22 12.10 -14.33
N THR A 142 0.95 12.75 -13.21
CA THR A 142 1.24 12.22 -11.88
C THR A 142 -0.04 11.67 -11.26
N VAL A 143 -0.05 10.40 -10.92
CA VAL A 143 -1.23 9.67 -10.42
C VAL A 143 -0.96 9.18 -9.00
N LEU A 144 -1.85 9.53 -8.06
CA LEU A 144 -1.86 8.94 -6.73
C LEU A 144 -2.58 7.59 -6.77
N ILE A 145 -1.99 6.56 -6.17
CA ILE A 145 -2.60 5.23 -6.00
C ILE A 145 -2.48 4.80 -4.54
N THR A 146 -3.59 4.74 -3.82
CA THR A 146 -3.59 4.23 -2.44
C THR A 146 -3.91 2.74 -2.41
N ALA A 147 -3.04 1.96 -1.75
CA ALA A 147 -3.09 0.51 -1.74
C ALA A 147 -2.57 -0.06 -0.39
N HIS A 148 -2.02 -1.27 -0.40
CA HIS A 148 -1.68 -2.01 0.80
C HIS A 148 -0.22 -2.48 0.80
N GLY A 149 0.27 -2.89 1.97
CA GLY A 149 1.68 -3.28 2.14
C GLY A 149 2.10 -4.44 1.24
N GLY A 150 1.29 -5.50 1.18
CA GLY A 150 1.58 -6.67 0.35
C GLY A 150 1.48 -6.38 -1.15
N SER A 151 0.44 -5.66 -1.58
CA SER A 151 0.23 -5.31 -3.00
C SER A 151 1.33 -4.38 -3.52
N ILE A 152 1.68 -3.32 -2.77
CA ILE A 152 2.77 -2.42 -3.15
C ILE A 152 4.10 -3.18 -3.21
N ARG A 153 4.41 -3.99 -2.18
CA ARG A 153 5.65 -4.78 -2.16
C ARG A 153 5.75 -5.74 -3.34
N ALA A 154 4.65 -6.43 -3.69
CA ALA A 154 4.62 -7.35 -4.81
C ALA A 154 4.88 -6.64 -6.15
N LEU A 155 4.31 -5.46 -6.35
CA LEU A 155 4.56 -4.61 -7.52
C LEU A 155 6.01 -4.14 -7.60
N LEU A 156 6.52 -3.55 -6.50
CA LEU A 156 7.88 -3.01 -6.47
C LEU A 156 8.92 -4.11 -6.64
N ALA A 157 8.69 -5.31 -6.06
CA ALA A 157 9.55 -6.46 -6.28
C ALA A 157 9.59 -6.87 -7.76
N LYS A 158 8.41 -6.95 -8.42
CA LYS A 158 8.36 -7.27 -9.86
C LYS A 158 9.12 -6.25 -10.71
N ILE A 159 8.95 -4.96 -10.43
CA ILE A 159 9.67 -3.90 -11.17
C ILE A 159 11.16 -3.93 -10.84
N GLY A 160 11.52 -4.29 -9.60
CA GLY A 160 12.89 -4.35 -9.11
C GLY A 160 13.63 -5.66 -9.44
N GLU A 161 12.95 -6.73 -9.89
CA GLU A 161 13.57 -8.01 -10.26
C GLU A 161 14.69 -7.83 -11.28
N ASP A 162 14.54 -6.87 -12.20
CA ASP A 162 15.56 -6.53 -13.19
C ASP A 162 16.75 -5.74 -12.62
N THR A 163 16.67 -5.30 -11.35
CA THR A 163 17.62 -4.37 -10.73
C THR A 163 18.24 -4.86 -9.41
N ASN A 164 17.93 -6.05 -8.93
CA ASN A 164 18.37 -6.60 -7.63
C ASN A 164 18.08 -5.68 -6.42
N VAL A 165 17.02 -4.89 -6.46
CA VAL A 165 16.65 -3.99 -5.38
C VAL A 165 15.88 -4.73 -4.29
N ASN A 166 16.45 -4.80 -3.08
CA ASN A 166 15.72 -5.26 -1.92
C ASN A 166 14.69 -4.19 -1.49
N VAL A 167 13.41 -4.49 -1.68
CA VAL A 167 12.32 -3.56 -1.35
C VAL A 167 11.98 -3.68 0.13
N PRO A 168 12.20 -2.63 0.93
CA PRO A 168 11.88 -2.65 2.35
C PRO A 168 10.37 -2.80 2.59
N ILE A 169 10.01 -3.30 3.78
CA ILE A 169 8.60 -3.29 4.20
C ILE A 169 8.19 -1.83 4.39
N SER A 170 7.23 -1.38 3.62
CA SER A 170 6.71 -0.03 3.70
C SER A 170 5.95 0.18 5.01
N SER A 171 6.26 1.23 5.76
CA SER A 171 5.45 1.67 6.91
C SER A 171 4.06 2.13 6.47
N ASN A 172 3.08 2.18 7.38
CA ASN A 172 1.79 2.77 7.07
C ASN A 172 1.97 4.21 6.59
N ALA A 173 1.17 4.63 5.61
CA ALA A 173 1.19 5.93 4.98
C ALA A 173 2.53 6.34 4.30
N SER A 174 3.46 5.40 4.09
CA SER A 174 4.67 5.65 3.28
C SER A 174 4.33 5.79 1.80
N VAL A 175 5.17 6.54 1.08
CA VAL A 175 5.03 6.85 -0.34
C VAL A 175 6.14 6.17 -1.14
N SER A 176 5.80 5.58 -2.29
CA SER A 176 6.76 5.01 -3.23
C SER A 176 6.47 5.50 -4.64
N GLU A 177 7.50 5.87 -5.37
CA GLU A 177 7.41 6.35 -6.75
C GLU A 177 7.69 5.20 -7.73
N VAL A 178 6.83 5.09 -8.74
CA VAL A 178 7.01 4.24 -9.91
C VAL A 178 6.89 5.12 -11.15
N LEU A 179 7.84 5.01 -12.06
CA LEU A 179 7.92 5.79 -13.29
C LEU A 179 7.59 4.89 -14.49
N PHE A 180 6.81 5.39 -15.44
CA PHE A 180 6.46 4.67 -16.66
C PHE A 180 6.79 5.51 -17.89
N ASN A 181 7.61 4.98 -18.79
CA ASN A 181 8.05 5.67 -20.01
C ASN A 181 7.21 5.37 -21.27
N GLY A 182 6.09 4.66 -21.11
CA GLY A 182 5.25 4.15 -22.21
C GLY A 182 5.46 2.67 -22.54
N GLU A 183 6.61 2.12 -22.19
CA GLU A 183 6.97 0.71 -22.46
C GLU A 183 7.23 -0.09 -21.19
N ARG A 184 8.03 0.46 -20.27
CA ARG A 184 8.48 -0.22 -19.05
C ARG A 184 8.39 0.68 -17.82
N PHE A 185 8.31 0.03 -16.67
CA PHE A 185 8.40 0.68 -15.38
C PHE A 185 9.84 0.80 -14.89
N ALA A 186 10.08 1.82 -14.05
CA ALA A 186 11.28 1.98 -13.25
C ALA A 186 10.90 2.41 -11.83
N LEU A 187 11.73 2.06 -10.85
CA LEU A 187 11.56 2.53 -9.47
C LEU A 187 12.15 3.93 -9.32
N GLY A 188 11.40 4.82 -8.68
CA GLY A 188 11.90 6.07 -8.13
C GLY A 188 12.28 5.90 -6.66
N LYS A 189 11.93 6.88 -5.81
CA LYS A 189 12.11 6.79 -4.36
C LYS A 189 11.11 5.79 -3.78
N VAL A 190 11.56 4.90 -2.88
CA VAL A 190 10.75 3.84 -2.31
C VAL A 190 10.66 3.99 -0.79
N GLY A 191 9.43 3.86 -0.25
CA GLY A 191 9.19 3.81 1.19
C GLY A 191 9.43 5.12 1.93
N MET A 192 9.28 6.26 1.27
CA MET A 192 9.41 7.59 1.89
C MET A 192 8.41 7.74 3.05
N ALA A 193 8.92 8.00 4.24
CA ALA A 193 8.14 8.15 5.47
C ALA A 193 8.64 9.30 6.37
N GLU A 194 9.57 10.11 5.88
CA GLU A 194 10.19 11.22 6.64
C GLU A 194 9.15 12.24 7.11
N HIS A 195 8.10 12.45 6.33
CA HIS A 195 6.98 13.34 6.65
C HIS A 195 6.16 12.88 7.87
N LEU A 196 6.32 11.63 8.31
CA LEU A 196 5.62 11.06 9.46
C LEU A 196 6.43 11.12 10.76
N LYS A 197 7.67 11.61 10.75
CA LYS A 197 8.58 11.58 11.93
C LYS A 197 7.99 12.28 13.15
N GLU A 198 7.28 13.38 12.97
CA GLU A 198 6.66 14.12 14.08
C GLU A 198 5.58 13.32 14.81
N LEU A 199 4.88 12.40 14.12
CA LEU A 199 3.90 11.53 14.77
C LEU A 199 4.53 10.52 15.72
N PHE A 200 5.74 10.08 15.42
CA PHE A 200 6.46 9.10 16.26
C PHE A 200 7.10 9.76 17.48
N SER A 201 7.60 11.00 17.35
CA SER A 201 8.13 11.76 18.49
C SER A 201 7.06 12.13 19.51
N MET A 202 5.82 12.38 19.09
CA MET A 202 4.70 12.68 20.00
C MET A 202 4.20 11.44 20.77
N GLN A 203 4.40 10.21 20.27
CA GLN A 203 4.03 9.00 20.99
C GLN A 203 4.95 8.72 22.19
N ASP A 204 6.23 9.10 22.10
CA ASP A 204 7.20 8.92 23.18
C ASP A 204 6.96 9.91 24.34
N GLU A 205 6.32 11.06 24.10
CA GLU A 205 5.96 12.03 25.15
C GLU A 205 4.74 11.60 25.99
N PHE A 206 3.88 10.72 25.50
CA PHE A 206 2.71 10.22 26.22
C PHE A 206 2.96 8.88 26.95
N LEU A 207 4.16 8.30 26.83
CA LEU A 207 4.55 7.05 27.48
C LEU A 207 5.55 7.26 28.64
N ASN A 208 5.90 8.50 28.96
CA ASN A 208 6.65 8.94 30.13
C ASN A 208 5.72 9.74 31.05
#